data_7caf2186e8b49d7fadea14753e884c6f
#
_entry.id   7caf2186e8b49d7fadea14753e884c6f
#
_cell.length_a   1.000
_cell.length_b   1.000
_cell.length_c   1.000
_cell.angle_alpha   90.00
_cell.angle_beta   90.00
_cell.angle_gamma   90.00
#
_symmetry.space_group_name_H-M   'P 1'
#
loop_
_entity.id
_entity.type
_entity.pdbx_description
1 polymer ?
#
loop_
_entity_poly.entity_id
_entity_poly.type
_entity_poly.pdbx_seq_one_letter_code
_entity_poly.pdbx_strand_id
1 'polypeptide(L)'
;MDHISFEPYDEKYLELSWKWLKDPEIKQLTLTPDFNKESQKKWFSTLNSKNDYHVFGVLVGDTPIGACGLKNIKYSEGEYWGYIGEKSFWGKGVGKLMLDYITELACKLKLKTINLKVWSENIRAIRLYEKNGFQVLRIEDDVSIMQKPII
;
A
#
# COMPACT_ATOMS: atom_id res chain seq x y z
N MET A 1 -9.85 18.19 -8.60
CA MET A 1 -10.05 16.78 -8.25
C MET A 1 -10.87 16.70 -6.99
N ASP A 2 -11.77 15.74 -6.90
CA ASP A 2 -12.57 15.54 -5.71
C ASP A 2 -11.72 15.17 -4.51
N HIS A 3 -12.33 15.22 -3.34
CA HIS A 3 -11.67 14.92 -2.08
C HIS A 3 -11.20 13.47 -2.01
N ILE A 4 -9.95 13.28 -1.59
CA ILE A 4 -9.38 11.95 -1.31
C ILE A 4 -9.73 11.60 0.13
N SER A 5 -10.24 10.38 0.34
CA SER A 5 -10.56 9.89 1.67
C SER A 5 -10.20 8.41 1.79
N PHE A 6 -10.23 7.93 3.03
CA PHE A 6 -9.85 6.56 3.39
C PHE A 6 -10.95 5.96 4.23
N GLU A 7 -11.22 4.68 4.02
CA GLU A 7 -12.23 3.95 4.79
C GLU A 7 -11.73 2.54 5.08
N PRO A 8 -12.31 1.85 6.05
CA PRO A 8 -11.91 0.47 6.30
C PRO A 8 -12.08 -0.39 5.04
N TYR A 9 -11.12 -1.28 4.81
CA TYR A 9 -11.17 -2.19 3.67
C TYR A 9 -12.32 -3.18 3.86
N ASP A 10 -13.19 -3.28 2.85
CA ASP A 10 -14.35 -4.14 2.90
C ASP A 10 -14.47 -4.99 1.63
N GLU A 11 -15.58 -5.72 1.51
CA GLU A 11 -15.80 -6.67 0.43
C GLU A 11 -15.78 -6.00 -0.96
N LYS A 12 -16.24 -4.75 -1.07
CA LYS A 12 -16.22 -4.08 -2.38
C LYS A 12 -14.79 -3.84 -2.87
N TYR A 13 -13.85 -3.56 -1.97
CA TYR A 13 -12.44 -3.42 -2.33
C TYR A 13 -11.82 -4.75 -2.70
N LEU A 14 -12.21 -5.82 -2.00
CA LEU A 14 -11.75 -7.15 -2.32
C LEU A 14 -12.15 -7.51 -3.77
N GLU A 15 -13.41 -7.29 -4.13
CA GLU A 15 -13.90 -7.58 -5.48
C GLU A 15 -13.20 -6.72 -6.53
N LEU A 16 -13.01 -5.43 -6.26
CA LEU A 16 -12.29 -4.53 -7.16
C LEU A 16 -10.82 -4.94 -7.31
N SER A 17 -10.21 -5.47 -6.25
CA SER A 17 -8.82 -5.89 -6.29
C SER A 17 -8.60 -7.02 -7.29
N TRP A 18 -9.60 -7.87 -7.52
CA TRP A 18 -9.49 -8.95 -8.50
C TRP A 18 -9.31 -8.41 -9.90
N LYS A 19 -9.99 -7.30 -10.22
CA LYS A 19 -9.86 -6.61 -11.50
C LYS A 19 -8.54 -5.85 -11.57
N TRP A 20 -8.26 -5.05 -10.54
CA TRP A 20 -7.08 -4.19 -10.53
C TRP A 20 -5.77 -4.98 -10.59
N LEU A 21 -5.65 -6.01 -9.77
CA LEU A 21 -4.40 -6.78 -9.65
C LEU A 21 -4.21 -7.81 -10.77
N LYS A 22 -5.20 -7.99 -11.65
CA LYS A 22 -5.05 -8.77 -12.86
C LYS A 22 -4.46 -7.95 -14.00
N ASP A 23 -4.51 -6.63 -13.92
CA ASP A 23 -3.86 -5.77 -14.92
C ASP A 23 -2.36 -6.05 -14.86
N PRO A 24 -1.72 -6.42 -16.00
CA PRO A 24 -0.31 -6.81 -15.99
C PRO A 24 0.62 -5.74 -15.45
N GLU A 25 0.35 -4.46 -15.73
CA GLU A 25 1.17 -3.36 -15.25
C GLU A 25 1.04 -3.18 -13.74
N ILE A 26 -0.18 -3.16 -13.23
CA ILE A 26 -0.42 -3.02 -11.78
C ILE A 26 0.17 -4.22 -11.05
N LYS A 27 -0.03 -5.42 -11.58
CA LYS A 27 0.50 -6.64 -11.00
C LYS A 27 2.02 -6.58 -10.85
N GLN A 28 2.71 -6.11 -11.88
CA GLN A 28 4.17 -5.96 -11.86
C GLN A 28 4.61 -4.89 -10.88
N LEU A 29 3.98 -3.71 -10.92
CA LEU A 29 4.33 -2.60 -10.04
C LEU A 29 4.12 -2.92 -8.56
N THR A 30 3.14 -3.76 -8.24
CA THR A 30 2.80 -4.11 -6.86
C THR A 30 3.51 -5.37 -6.38
N LEU A 31 4.30 -6.03 -7.24
CA LEU A 31 4.93 -7.31 -6.91
C LEU A 31 3.90 -8.37 -6.51
N THR A 32 2.72 -8.30 -7.09
CA THR A 32 1.63 -9.24 -6.77
C THR A 32 1.88 -10.58 -7.45
N PRO A 33 1.91 -11.68 -6.69
CA PRO A 33 2.02 -13.02 -7.29
C PRO A 33 0.70 -13.43 -7.92
N ASP A 34 0.71 -14.53 -8.65
CA ASP A 34 -0.53 -15.10 -9.17
C ASP A 34 -1.43 -15.47 -7.98
N PHE A 35 -2.72 -15.23 -8.15
CA PHE A 35 -3.68 -15.48 -7.08
C PHE A 35 -4.99 -16.03 -7.66
N ASN A 36 -5.83 -16.60 -6.79
CA ASN A 36 -7.18 -16.97 -7.14
C ASN A 36 -8.15 -16.35 -6.12
N LYS A 37 -9.43 -16.33 -6.49
CA LYS A 37 -10.44 -15.69 -5.65
C LYS A 37 -10.59 -16.37 -4.29
N GLU A 38 -10.41 -17.68 -4.26
CA GLU A 38 -10.54 -18.45 -3.02
C GLU A 38 -9.46 -18.04 -2.01
N SER A 39 -8.20 -17.95 -2.43
CA SER A 39 -7.12 -17.54 -1.57
C SER A 39 -7.28 -16.10 -1.10
N GLN A 40 -7.81 -15.22 -1.96
CA GLN A 40 -8.07 -13.83 -1.61
C GLN A 40 -9.20 -13.70 -0.60
N LYS A 41 -10.25 -14.47 -0.73
CA LYS A 41 -11.35 -14.51 0.25
C LYS A 41 -10.87 -15.01 1.60
N LYS A 42 -10.00 -15.99 1.61
CA LYS A 42 -9.42 -16.53 2.83
C LYS A 42 -8.58 -15.46 3.54
N TRP A 43 -7.73 -14.77 2.79
CA TRP A 43 -6.93 -13.66 3.32
C TRP A 43 -7.84 -12.59 3.93
N PHE A 44 -8.87 -12.18 3.20
CA PHE A 44 -9.82 -11.17 3.65
C PHE A 44 -10.51 -11.59 4.95
N SER A 45 -10.90 -12.84 5.08
CA SER A 45 -11.60 -13.34 6.25
C SER A 45 -10.73 -13.29 7.52
N THR A 46 -9.41 -13.24 7.38
CA THR A 46 -8.50 -13.21 8.52
C THR A 46 -8.11 -11.81 8.97
N LEU A 47 -8.44 -10.77 8.20
CA LEU A 47 -7.98 -9.41 8.49
C LEU A 47 -8.43 -8.89 9.85
N ASN A 48 -9.68 -9.13 10.23
CA ASN A 48 -10.23 -8.63 11.50
C ASN A 48 -9.60 -9.28 12.72
N SER A 49 -8.97 -10.42 12.57
CA SER A 49 -8.34 -11.13 13.68
C SER A 49 -6.85 -10.80 13.83
N LYS A 50 -6.29 -10.00 12.91
CA LYS A 50 -4.87 -9.63 12.95
C LYS A 50 -4.68 -8.32 13.68
N ASN A 51 -3.78 -8.32 14.66
CA ASN A 51 -3.42 -7.11 15.40
C ASN A 51 -2.26 -6.35 14.74
N ASP A 52 -1.57 -7.00 13.81
CA ASP A 52 -0.37 -6.48 13.15
C ASP A 52 -0.63 -6.04 11.71
N TYR A 53 -1.90 -5.81 11.35
CA TYR A 53 -2.27 -5.51 9.98
C TYR A 53 -3.44 -4.52 9.95
N HIS A 54 -3.24 -3.39 9.28
CA HIS A 54 -4.28 -2.38 9.06
C HIS A 54 -4.40 -2.14 7.56
N VAL A 55 -5.61 -2.23 7.04
CA VAL A 55 -5.88 -2.10 5.59
C VAL A 55 -7.01 -1.12 5.36
N PHE A 56 -6.84 -0.25 4.38
CA PHE A 56 -7.81 0.79 4.05
C PHE A 56 -8.08 0.81 2.56
N GLY A 57 -9.33 1.16 2.22
CA GLY A 57 -9.68 1.51 0.85
C GLY A 57 -9.45 3.00 0.64
N VAL A 58 -9.17 3.37 -0.60
CA VAL A 58 -8.91 4.76 -0.99
C VAL A 58 -9.99 5.21 -1.96
N LEU A 59 -10.60 6.37 -1.66
CA LEU A 59 -11.67 6.94 -2.48
C LEU A 59 -11.31 8.33 -3.00
N VAL A 60 -11.83 8.64 -4.18
CA VAL A 60 -11.90 10.01 -4.69
C VAL A 60 -13.38 10.32 -4.81
N GLY A 61 -13.88 11.25 -3.99
CA GLY A 61 -15.32 11.40 -3.81
C GLY A 61 -15.90 10.09 -3.29
N ASP A 62 -16.88 9.53 -4.01
CA ASP A 62 -17.49 8.24 -3.65
C ASP A 62 -16.91 7.06 -4.45
N THR A 63 -15.87 7.29 -5.25
CA THR A 63 -15.32 6.29 -6.15
C THR A 63 -14.11 5.59 -5.54
N PRO A 64 -14.19 4.27 -5.29
CA PRO A 64 -13.01 3.52 -4.86
C PRO A 64 -11.96 3.48 -5.96
N ILE A 65 -10.70 3.78 -5.62
CA ILE A 65 -9.64 3.84 -6.61
C ILE A 65 -8.41 3.01 -6.27
N GLY A 66 -8.30 2.52 -5.04
CA GLY A 66 -7.12 1.76 -4.64
C GLY A 66 -7.20 1.30 -3.20
N ALA A 67 -6.07 0.88 -2.69
CA ALA A 67 -5.96 0.41 -1.31
C ALA A 67 -4.57 0.68 -0.77
N CYS A 68 -4.46 0.75 0.55
CA CYS A 68 -3.18 0.88 1.22
C CYS A 68 -3.25 0.24 2.60
N GLY A 69 -2.10 -0.04 3.17
CA GLY A 69 -2.06 -0.68 4.47
C GLY A 69 -0.71 -0.60 5.15
N LEU A 70 -0.73 -1.03 6.40
CA LEU A 70 0.44 -1.18 7.24
C LEU A 70 0.37 -2.57 7.82
N LYS A 71 1.39 -3.39 7.54
CA LYS A 71 1.40 -4.81 7.91
C LYS A 71 2.70 -5.19 8.60
N ASN A 72 2.73 -6.43 9.10
CA ASN A 72 3.92 -6.98 9.75
C ASN A 72 4.42 -6.07 10.87
N ILE A 73 3.50 -5.54 11.66
CA ILE A 73 3.84 -4.62 12.76
C ILE A 73 4.48 -5.43 13.87
N LYS A 74 5.77 -5.18 14.11
CA LYS A 74 6.56 -5.91 15.08
C LYS A 74 7.82 -5.11 15.45
N TYR A 75 8.22 -5.14 16.72
CA TYR A 75 9.45 -4.47 17.17
C TYR A 75 9.53 -2.99 16.80
N SER A 76 8.42 -2.27 16.92
CA SER A 76 8.33 -0.84 16.59
C SER A 76 8.53 -0.53 15.12
N GLU A 77 8.34 -1.52 14.26
CA GLU A 77 8.41 -1.37 12.81
C GLU A 77 7.10 -1.80 12.16
N GLY A 78 6.81 -1.27 10.98
CA GLY A 78 5.69 -1.69 10.16
C GLY A 78 6.04 -1.56 8.69
N GLU A 79 5.36 -2.32 7.86
CA GLU A 79 5.58 -2.32 6.41
C GLU A 79 4.41 -1.65 5.70
N TYR A 80 4.71 -0.57 4.98
CA TYR A 80 3.74 0.13 4.13
C TYR A 80 3.55 -0.60 2.81
N TRP A 81 2.32 -0.64 2.32
CA TRP A 81 2.03 -0.99 0.95
C TRP A 81 0.85 -0.17 0.46
N GLY A 82 0.78 0.06 -0.85
CA GLY A 82 -0.31 0.78 -1.44
C GLY A 82 -0.28 0.72 -2.95
N TYR A 83 -1.44 0.80 -3.57
CA TYR A 83 -1.56 0.92 -5.01
C TYR A 83 -2.83 1.67 -5.40
N ILE A 84 -2.77 2.28 -6.59
CA ILE A 84 -3.91 2.95 -7.21
C ILE A 84 -4.35 2.06 -8.35
N GLY A 85 -5.55 1.46 -8.22
CA GLY A 85 -6.08 0.53 -9.21
C GLY A 85 -6.70 1.22 -10.43
N GLU A 86 -7.19 2.46 -10.25
CA GLU A 86 -7.75 3.25 -11.34
C GLU A 86 -6.67 4.16 -11.92
N LYS A 87 -6.15 3.78 -13.09
CA LYS A 87 -4.99 4.45 -13.71
C LYS A 87 -5.22 5.92 -14.02
N SER A 88 -6.47 6.34 -14.21
CA SER A 88 -6.80 7.75 -14.46
C SER A 88 -6.42 8.66 -13.29
N PHE A 89 -6.16 8.09 -12.12
CA PHE A 89 -5.74 8.85 -10.94
C PHE A 89 -4.24 8.81 -10.69
N TRP A 90 -3.49 8.16 -11.58
CA TRP A 90 -2.03 8.19 -11.49
C TRP A 90 -1.48 9.59 -11.81
N GLY A 91 -0.39 9.95 -11.14
CA GLY A 91 0.26 11.24 -11.39
C GLY A 91 -0.49 12.45 -10.85
N LYS A 92 -1.42 12.27 -9.93
CA LYS A 92 -2.24 13.34 -9.36
C LYS A 92 -2.01 13.58 -7.87
N GLY A 93 -0.92 13.04 -7.32
CA GLY A 93 -0.57 13.24 -5.92
C GLY A 93 -1.27 12.31 -4.94
N VAL A 94 -2.08 11.35 -5.41
CA VAL A 94 -2.80 10.42 -4.54
C VAL A 94 -1.83 9.54 -3.75
N GLY A 95 -0.75 9.08 -4.39
CA GLY A 95 0.23 8.21 -3.73
C GLY A 95 0.86 8.87 -2.50
N LYS A 96 1.14 10.17 -2.57
CA LYS A 96 1.66 10.91 -1.42
C LYS A 96 0.65 10.96 -0.29
N LEU A 97 -0.61 11.19 -0.60
CA LEU A 97 -1.67 11.24 0.41
C LEU A 97 -1.86 9.88 1.09
N MET A 98 -1.74 8.79 0.33
CA MET A 98 -1.78 7.45 0.88
C MET A 98 -0.62 7.22 1.85
N LEU A 99 0.57 7.59 1.44
CA LEU A 99 1.77 7.45 2.27
C LEU A 99 1.66 8.28 3.55
N ASP A 100 1.18 9.52 3.44
CA ASP A 100 0.99 10.41 4.58
C ASP A 100 -0.03 9.83 5.58
N TYR A 101 -1.12 9.27 5.07
CA TYR A 101 -2.16 8.67 5.90
C TYR A 101 -1.61 7.51 6.73
N ILE A 102 -0.87 6.61 6.09
CA ILE A 102 -0.29 5.45 6.77
C ILE A 102 0.85 5.87 7.71
N THR A 103 1.64 6.89 7.33
CA THR A 103 2.68 7.42 8.21
C THR A 103 2.07 7.97 9.49
N GLU A 104 0.96 8.69 9.39
CA GLU A 104 0.24 9.20 10.56
C GLU A 104 -0.26 8.06 11.44
N LEU A 105 -0.80 7.00 10.84
CA LEU A 105 -1.22 5.82 11.59
C LEU A 105 -0.03 5.20 12.33
N ALA A 106 1.11 5.06 11.66
CA ALA A 106 2.31 4.51 12.29
C ALA A 106 2.77 5.36 13.48
N CYS A 107 2.67 6.69 13.37
CA CYS A 107 2.96 7.59 14.49
C CYS A 107 2.00 7.37 15.65
N LYS A 108 0.72 7.21 15.39
CA LYS A 108 -0.29 6.93 16.42
C LYS A 108 -0.04 5.61 17.11
N LEU A 109 0.48 4.63 16.39
CA LEU A 109 0.84 3.32 16.94
C LEU A 109 2.21 3.33 17.62
N LYS A 110 2.88 4.49 17.65
CA LYS A 110 4.20 4.68 18.28
C LYS A 110 5.29 3.83 17.66
N LEU A 111 5.18 3.56 16.37
CA LEU A 111 6.24 2.89 15.62
C LEU A 111 7.41 3.83 15.41
N LYS A 112 8.61 3.30 15.34
CA LYS A 112 9.82 4.08 15.12
C LYS A 112 10.29 4.05 13.68
N THR A 113 9.83 3.08 12.90
CA THR A 113 10.31 2.87 11.54
C THR A 113 9.19 2.32 10.66
N ILE A 114 9.15 2.81 9.43
CA ILE A 114 8.33 2.22 8.36
C ILE A 114 9.29 1.69 7.31
N ASN A 115 9.05 0.46 6.85
CA ASN A 115 9.76 -0.10 5.71
C ASN A 115 8.76 -0.40 4.60
N LEU A 116 9.27 -0.65 3.40
CA LEU A 116 8.47 -1.04 2.26
C LEU A 116 9.31 -1.81 1.26
N LYS A 117 8.62 -2.53 0.39
CA LYS A 117 9.23 -3.23 -0.73
C LYS A 117 8.67 -2.65 -2.01
N VAL A 118 9.53 -2.37 -2.97
CA VAL A 118 9.12 -1.82 -4.26
C VAL A 118 9.95 -2.45 -5.37
N TRP A 119 9.28 -2.73 -6.50
CA TRP A 119 9.97 -3.20 -7.69
C TRP A 119 11.02 -2.17 -8.09
N SER A 120 12.26 -2.61 -8.28
CA SER A 120 13.39 -1.70 -8.51
C SER A 120 13.26 -0.85 -9.77
N GLU A 121 12.43 -1.27 -10.72
CA GLU A 121 12.18 -0.48 -11.93
C GLU A 121 10.95 0.43 -11.82
N ASN A 122 10.29 0.43 -10.68
CA ASN A 122 9.18 1.35 -10.41
C ASN A 122 9.73 2.71 -9.98
N ILE A 123 10.30 3.43 -10.94
CA ILE A 123 11.03 4.67 -10.68
C ILE A 123 10.14 5.74 -10.07
N ARG A 124 8.90 5.84 -10.54
CA ARG A 124 7.95 6.83 -10.00
C ARG A 124 7.72 6.64 -8.51
N ALA A 125 7.48 5.39 -8.09
CA ALA A 125 7.24 5.11 -6.68
C ALA A 125 8.51 5.33 -5.85
N ILE A 126 9.67 4.89 -6.34
CA ILE A 126 10.92 5.07 -5.64
C ILE A 126 11.20 6.56 -5.40
N ARG A 127 10.99 7.40 -6.41
CA ARG A 127 11.16 8.85 -6.27
C ARG A 127 10.22 9.45 -5.23
N LEU A 128 8.97 8.99 -5.22
CA LEU A 128 8.01 9.43 -4.21
C LEU A 128 8.51 9.07 -2.81
N TYR A 129 8.96 7.85 -2.62
CA TYR A 129 9.45 7.39 -1.32
C TYR A 129 10.71 8.15 -0.90
N GLU A 130 11.65 8.35 -1.80
CA GLU A 130 12.85 9.12 -1.50
C GLU A 130 12.54 10.56 -1.10
N LYS A 131 11.62 11.21 -1.79
CA LYS A 131 11.19 12.57 -1.45
C LYS A 131 10.54 12.66 -0.08
N ASN A 132 10.02 11.54 0.42
CA ASN A 132 9.34 11.49 1.71
C ASN A 132 10.20 10.85 2.80
N GLY A 133 11.51 10.78 2.60
CA GLY A 133 12.45 10.40 3.64
C GLY A 133 12.85 8.93 3.68
N PHE A 134 12.38 8.13 2.73
CA PHE A 134 12.81 6.73 2.64
C PHE A 134 14.16 6.62 1.97
N GLN A 135 14.96 5.66 2.42
CA GLN A 135 16.25 5.34 1.82
C GLN A 135 16.30 3.87 1.50
N VAL A 136 17.00 3.52 0.44
CA VAL A 136 17.20 2.10 0.07
C VAL A 136 18.10 1.45 1.10
N LEU A 137 17.59 0.42 1.76
CA LEU A 137 18.34 -0.36 2.72
C LEU A 137 19.15 -1.47 2.02
N ARG A 138 18.50 -2.15 1.07
CA ARG A 138 19.15 -3.18 0.26
C ARG A 138 18.27 -3.49 -0.95
N ILE A 139 18.88 -4.15 -1.94
CA ILE A 139 18.19 -4.64 -3.12
C ILE A 139 18.37 -6.15 -3.16
N GLU A 140 17.27 -6.88 -3.25
CA GLU A 140 17.25 -8.34 -3.35
C GLU A 140 16.51 -8.71 -4.63
N ASP A 141 17.22 -9.30 -5.58
CA ASP A 141 16.72 -9.56 -6.93
C ASP A 141 16.22 -8.25 -7.55
N ASP A 142 14.97 -8.17 -7.97
CA ASP A 142 14.39 -6.97 -8.56
C ASP A 142 13.60 -6.13 -7.55
N VAL A 143 13.82 -6.35 -6.26
CA VAL A 143 13.06 -5.68 -5.20
C VAL A 143 13.98 -4.79 -4.37
N SER A 144 13.63 -3.50 -4.30
CA SER A 144 14.29 -2.54 -3.42
C SER A 144 13.54 -2.51 -2.09
N ILE A 145 14.29 -2.70 -1.01
CA ILE A 145 13.74 -2.60 0.35
C ILE A 145 14.15 -1.24 0.89
N MET A 146 13.16 -0.42 1.21
CA MET A 146 13.37 0.95 1.66
C MET A 146 12.88 1.13 3.09
N GLN A 147 13.46 2.09 3.78
CA GLN A 147 13.16 2.32 5.19
C GLN A 147 13.19 3.82 5.50
N LYS A 148 12.33 4.22 6.42
CA LYS A 148 12.24 5.59 6.92
C LYS A 148 12.07 5.59 8.43
N PRO A 149 12.90 6.36 9.18
CA PRO A 149 12.64 6.56 10.61
C PRO A 149 11.44 7.49 10.81
N ILE A 150 10.63 7.19 11.83
CA ILE A 150 9.50 8.03 12.24
C ILE A 150 9.82 8.49 13.64
N ILE A 151 10.12 9.75 13.78
CA ILE A 151 10.46 10.28 15.11
C ILE A 151 9.55 11.44 15.41
#